data_8bd3d7af7b6b3c1d5a2b30a33591005a
#
_entry.id   8bd3d7af7b6b3c1d5a2b30a33591005a
#
_cell.length_a   1.000
_cell.length_b   1.000
_cell.length_c   1.000
_cell.angle_alpha   90.00
_cell.angle_beta   90.00
_cell.angle_gamma   90.00
#
_symmetry.space_group_name_H-M   'P 1'
#
loop_
_entity.id
_entity.type
_entity.pdbx_description
1 polymer ?
#
loop_
_entity_poly.entity_id
_entity_poly.type
_entity_poly.pdbx_seq_one_letter_code
_entity_poly.pdbx_strand_id
1 'polypeptide(L)'
;MTLCAIILPNIVFSFENSYFCPLPIKDRIMWQRIQTLYLGIATALIFSMFFCTFATIAGPDGTEITVRYSEKMPYLVLLIMLITAHVASCATFRTFFLQARVSSIAGLLAIGFQIWIAIDVIINRDFMSFSITALFPLVAAFLDFMAAKKSMVDEMTVQAVKSTRKARKNR
;
A
#
# COMPACT_ATOMS: atom_id res chain seq x y z
N MET A 1 4.20 -22.31 5.81
CA MET A 1 4.71 -21.33 6.78
C MET A 1 6.24 -21.13 6.77
N THR A 2 6.98 -21.86 5.95
CA THR A 2 8.47 -21.87 5.94
C THR A 2 9.12 -20.89 4.93
N LEU A 3 8.38 -20.38 3.95
CA LEU A 3 8.94 -19.46 2.93
C LEU A 3 9.11 -18.01 3.43
N CYS A 4 8.31 -17.58 4.39
CA CYS A 4 8.42 -16.24 4.97
C CYS A 4 9.64 -16.09 5.90
N ALA A 5 10.09 -17.18 6.52
CA ALA A 5 11.23 -17.19 7.45
C ALA A 5 12.59 -17.13 6.75
N ILE A 6 12.67 -17.48 5.45
CA ILE A 6 13.93 -17.52 4.69
C ILE A 6 14.18 -16.20 3.95
N ILE A 7 13.12 -15.49 3.56
CA ILE A 7 13.23 -14.23 2.80
C ILE A 7 13.50 -13.03 3.71
N LEU A 8 12.93 -13.02 4.93
CA LEU A 8 13.11 -11.91 5.87
C LEU A 8 14.57 -11.70 6.35
N PRO A 9 15.34 -12.73 6.75
CA PRO A 9 16.69 -12.50 7.27
C PRO A 9 17.68 -12.01 6.20
N ASN A 10 17.55 -12.46 4.94
CA ASN A 10 18.45 -12.00 3.87
C ASN A 10 18.18 -10.57 3.40
N ILE A 11 16.93 -10.11 3.49
CA ILE A 11 16.57 -8.71 3.23
C ILE A 11 17.07 -7.81 4.36
N VAL A 12 17.01 -8.26 5.61
CA VAL A 12 17.46 -7.51 6.78
C VAL A 12 18.98 -7.41 6.84
N PHE A 13 19.71 -8.48 6.49
CA PHE A 13 21.18 -8.52 6.59
C PHE A 13 21.92 -7.73 5.50
N SER A 14 21.34 -7.58 4.31
CA SER A 14 21.92 -6.74 3.24
C SER A 14 21.78 -5.23 3.52
N PHE A 15 21.05 -4.85 4.55
CA PHE A 15 20.70 -3.47 4.87
C PHE A 15 21.65 -2.77 5.87
N GLU A 16 22.51 -3.51 6.56
CA GLU A 16 23.26 -2.96 7.69
C GLU A 16 24.50 -2.16 7.28
N ASN A 17 24.90 -2.22 6.01
CA ASN A 17 26.20 -1.65 5.58
C ASN A 17 26.13 -0.41 4.68
N SER A 18 24.98 0.26 4.56
CA SER A 18 24.92 1.47 3.75
C SER A 18 24.17 2.61 4.45
N TYR A 19 24.98 3.64 4.74
CA TYR A 19 24.57 5.02 4.91
C TYR A 19 24.32 5.55 6.33
N PHE A 20 25.38 5.65 7.07
CA PHE A 20 25.48 6.65 8.14
C PHE A 20 25.80 8.02 7.51
N CYS A 21 24.79 8.82 7.17
CA CYS A 21 24.98 10.22 6.79
C CYS A 21 24.40 11.10 7.90
N PRO A 22 25.21 11.96 8.56
CA PRO A 22 24.71 12.87 9.58
C PRO A 22 24.06 14.09 8.90
N LEU A 23 22.82 13.93 8.48
CA LEU A 23 21.89 15.04 8.34
C LEU A 23 21.26 15.32 9.70
N PRO A 24 20.90 16.56 10.04
CA PRO A 24 20.30 16.85 11.33
C PRO A 24 19.09 15.93 11.53
N ILE A 25 19.16 15.14 12.59
CA ILE A 25 18.24 14.06 12.94
C ILE A 25 16.78 14.54 12.96
N LYS A 26 16.56 15.80 13.28
CA LYS A 26 15.25 16.43 13.43
C LYS A 26 14.46 16.51 12.10
N ASP A 27 15.13 16.84 10.99
CA ASP A 27 14.46 16.99 9.69
C ASP A 27 14.14 15.62 9.06
N ARG A 28 15.00 14.65 9.24
CA ARG A 28 14.81 13.28 8.75
C ARG A 28 13.58 12.60 9.38
N ILE A 29 13.35 12.81 10.67
CA ILE A 29 12.22 12.20 11.41
C ILE A 29 10.87 12.78 10.96
N MET A 30 10.80 14.06 10.63
CA MET A 30 9.53 14.68 10.20
C MET A 30 9.08 14.22 8.82
N TRP A 31 10.00 14.11 7.85
CA TRP A 31 9.67 13.72 6.48
C TRP A 31 9.26 12.26 6.36
N GLN A 32 9.93 11.36 7.08
CA GLN A 32 9.55 9.94 7.13
C GLN A 32 8.15 9.72 7.73
N ARG A 33 7.71 10.55 8.66
CA ARG A 33 6.41 10.40 9.31
C ARG A 33 5.24 10.62 8.35
N ILE A 34 5.33 11.56 7.43
CA ILE A 34 4.23 11.90 6.50
C ILE A 34 4.02 10.75 5.50
N GLN A 35 5.08 10.16 4.94
CA GLN A 35 4.99 9.03 4.02
C GLN A 35 4.39 7.80 4.69
N THR A 36 4.89 7.47 5.89
CA THR A 36 4.40 6.34 6.68
C THR A 36 2.94 6.55 7.08
N LEU A 37 2.51 7.78 7.30
CA LEU A 37 1.13 8.13 7.62
C LEU A 37 0.20 7.84 6.43
N TYR A 38 0.56 8.24 5.20
CA TYR A 38 -0.23 7.91 4.00
C TYR A 38 -0.36 6.40 3.81
N LEU A 39 0.75 5.66 3.91
CA LEU A 39 0.75 4.20 3.82
C LEU A 39 -0.04 3.54 4.96
N GLY A 40 0.06 4.08 6.17
CA GLY A 40 -0.70 3.61 7.32
C GLY A 40 -2.21 3.77 7.13
N ILE A 41 -2.66 4.92 6.61
CA ILE A 41 -4.08 5.15 6.29
C ILE A 41 -4.53 4.22 5.17
N ALA A 42 -3.76 4.08 4.09
CA ALA A 42 -4.08 3.16 3.00
C ALA A 42 -4.21 1.71 3.50
N THR A 43 -3.27 1.26 4.34
CA THR A 43 -3.30 -0.07 4.95
C THR A 43 -4.54 -0.25 5.84
N ALA A 44 -4.90 0.75 6.64
CA ALA A 44 -6.08 0.70 7.49
C ALA A 44 -7.38 0.62 6.68
N LEU A 45 -7.47 1.37 5.56
CA LEU A 45 -8.63 1.32 4.65
C LEU A 45 -8.78 -0.08 4.03
N ILE A 46 -7.71 -0.66 3.51
CA ILE A 46 -7.74 -1.98 2.90
C ILE A 46 -8.05 -3.06 3.97
N PHE A 47 -7.48 -2.93 5.17
CA PHE A 47 -7.76 -3.85 6.26
C PHE A 47 -9.22 -3.77 6.72
N SER A 48 -9.82 -2.57 6.76
CA SER A 48 -11.23 -2.40 7.13
C SER A 48 -12.18 -3.10 6.15
N MET A 49 -11.82 -3.22 4.86
CA MET A 49 -12.62 -3.94 3.87
C MET A 49 -12.85 -5.40 4.24
N PHE A 50 -11.93 -6.01 4.99
CA PHE A 50 -12.08 -7.39 5.43
C PHE A 50 -13.35 -7.61 6.27
N PHE A 51 -13.77 -6.60 7.01
CA PHE A 51 -14.94 -6.64 7.88
C PHE A 51 -16.19 -6.00 7.25
N CYS A 52 -16.02 -5.26 6.15
CA CYS A 52 -17.09 -4.55 5.49
C CYS A 52 -17.92 -5.44 4.57
N THR A 53 -19.17 -5.06 4.38
CA THR A 53 -20.07 -5.68 3.41
C THR A 53 -19.78 -5.14 2.02
N PHE A 54 -19.71 -6.05 1.03
CA PHE A 54 -19.55 -5.71 -0.37
C PHE A 54 -20.86 -5.25 -1.00
N ALA A 55 -21.92 -6.08 -0.85
CA ALA A 55 -23.21 -5.84 -1.43
C ALA A 55 -24.32 -6.48 -0.60
N THR A 56 -25.55 -5.99 -0.77
CA THR A 56 -26.78 -6.59 -0.25
C THR A 56 -27.61 -7.08 -1.41
N ILE A 57 -28.13 -8.30 -1.28
CA ILE A 57 -29.05 -8.93 -2.24
C ILE A 57 -30.43 -8.99 -1.62
N ALA A 58 -31.44 -8.54 -2.34
CA ALA A 58 -32.82 -8.73 -1.93
C ALA A 58 -33.24 -10.20 -2.18
N GLY A 59 -33.47 -10.95 -1.11
CA GLY A 59 -34.00 -12.30 -1.22
C GLY A 59 -35.47 -12.35 -1.63
N PRO A 60 -35.97 -13.48 -2.14
CA PRO A 60 -37.34 -13.64 -2.63
C PRO A 60 -38.39 -13.40 -1.53
N ASP A 61 -38.02 -13.52 -0.25
CA ASP A 61 -38.88 -13.33 0.91
C ASP A 61 -38.79 -11.92 1.52
N GLY A 62 -38.18 -10.95 0.84
CA GLY A 62 -37.91 -9.62 1.38
C GLY A 62 -36.80 -9.57 2.43
N THR A 63 -36.06 -10.65 2.61
CA THR A 63 -34.90 -10.69 3.50
C THR A 63 -33.66 -10.13 2.80
N GLU A 64 -32.93 -9.24 3.45
CA GLU A 64 -31.68 -8.71 2.93
C GLU A 64 -30.51 -9.65 3.28
N ILE A 65 -29.89 -10.21 2.25
CA ILE A 65 -28.71 -11.06 2.40
C ILE A 65 -27.47 -10.20 2.16
N THR A 66 -26.65 -10.01 3.18
CA THR A 66 -25.40 -9.25 3.09
C THR A 66 -24.26 -10.16 2.64
N VAL A 67 -23.55 -9.76 1.59
CA VAL A 67 -22.36 -10.44 1.08
C VAL A 67 -21.12 -9.66 1.50
N ARG A 68 -20.17 -10.33 2.17
CA ARG A 68 -18.89 -9.74 2.58
C ARG A 68 -17.80 -9.99 1.54
N TYR A 69 -16.77 -9.12 1.53
CA TYR A 69 -15.59 -9.33 0.69
C TYR A 69 -14.86 -10.66 0.98
N SER A 70 -14.86 -11.10 2.23
CA SER A 70 -14.22 -12.35 2.66
C SER A 70 -14.94 -13.63 2.21
N GLU A 71 -16.20 -13.54 1.81
CA GLU A 71 -17.00 -14.70 1.38
C GLU A 71 -16.77 -15.07 -0.09
N LYS A 72 -16.39 -14.09 -0.91
CA LYS A 72 -16.05 -14.32 -2.32
C LYS A 72 -14.57 -14.66 -2.46
N MET A 73 -14.23 -15.90 -2.82
CA MET A 73 -12.85 -16.40 -2.97
C MET A 73 -11.93 -15.45 -3.77
N PRO A 74 -12.28 -14.93 -4.96
CA PRO A 74 -11.40 -14.06 -5.71
C PRO A 74 -11.11 -12.75 -4.98
N TYR A 75 -12.08 -12.17 -4.26
CA TYR A 75 -11.89 -10.97 -3.47
C TYR A 75 -10.99 -11.21 -2.25
N LEU A 76 -11.17 -12.35 -1.57
CA LEU A 76 -10.36 -12.74 -0.43
C LEU A 76 -8.88 -12.85 -0.83
N VAL A 77 -8.58 -13.54 -1.93
CA VAL A 77 -7.20 -13.72 -2.42
C VAL A 77 -6.56 -12.37 -2.78
N LEU A 78 -7.26 -11.53 -3.55
CA LEU A 78 -6.77 -10.20 -3.90
C LEU A 78 -6.58 -9.29 -2.68
N LEU A 79 -7.48 -9.37 -1.71
CA LEU A 79 -7.41 -8.61 -0.47
C LEU A 79 -6.18 -9.02 0.36
N ILE A 80 -5.90 -10.31 0.50
CA ILE A 80 -4.70 -10.82 1.18
C ILE A 80 -3.43 -10.36 0.47
N MET A 81 -3.39 -10.45 -0.87
CA MET A 81 -2.25 -9.96 -1.65
C MET A 81 -2.05 -8.44 -1.44
N LEU A 82 -3.14 -7.69 -1.42
CA LEU A 82 -3.09 -6.25 -1.23
C LEU A 82 -2.60 -5.87 0.17
N ILE A 83 -3.10 -6.54 1.23
CA ILE A 83 -2.65 -6.34 2.61
C ILE A 83 -1.16 -6.67 2.74
N THR A 84 -0.70 -7.78 2.17
CA THR A 84 0.73 -8.16 2.23
C THR A 84 1.62 -7.14 1.51
N ALA A 85 1.18 -6.59 0.37
CA ALA A 85 1.91 -5.53 -0.34
C ALA A 85 2.00 -4.24 0.48
N HIS A 86 0.91 -3.83 1.16
CA HIS A 86 0.90 -2.66 2.02
C HIS A 86 1.79 -2.84 3.26
N VAL A 87 1.71 -4.01 3.91
CA VAL A 87 2.59 -4.33 5.06
C VAL A 87 4.05 -4.33 4.63
N ALA A 88 4.38 -4.90 3.46
CA ALA A 88 5.74 -4.86 2.91
C ALA A 88 6.20 -3.42 2.62
N SER A 89 5.31 -2.57 2.09
CA SER A 89 5.58 -1.14 1.86
C SER A 89 5.85 -0.40 3.17
N CYS A 90 5.06 -0.67 4.21
CA CYS A 90 5.29 -0.13 5.54
C CYS A 90 6.60 -0.62 6.16
N ALA A 91 6.96 -1.90 5.99
CA ALA A 91 8.19 -2.47 6.52
C ALA A 91 9.46 -1.90 5.85
N THR A 92 9.34 -1.43 4.62
CA THR A 92 10.46 -0.89 3.82
C THR A 92 10.75 0.59 4.09
N PHE A 93 10.25 1.15 5.21
CA PHE A 93 10.38 2.58 5.55
C PHE A 93 11.81 3.11 5.65
N ARG A 94 12.81 2.22 5.82
CA ARG A 94 14.24 2.61 5.94
C ARG A 94 14.90 2.94 4.60
N THR A 95 14.35 2.46 3.48
CA THR A 95 14.89 2.65 2.13
C THR A 95 13.87 3.31 1.24
N PHE A 96 14.03 4.60 0.99
CA PHE A 96 13.13 5.40 0.16
C PHE A 96 12.92 4.81 -1.23
N PHE A 97 13.98 4.31 -1.84
CA PHE A 97 13.92 3.74 -3.19
C PHE A 97 13.08 2.46 -3.26
N LEU A 98 13.26 1.54 -2.31
CA LEU A 98 12.47 0.32 -2.23
C LEU A 98 11.03 0.62 -1.83
N GLN A 99 10.82 1.52 -0.87
CA GLN A 99 9.50 1.95 -0.45
C GLN A 99 8.72 2.54 -1.61
N ALA A 100 9.32 3.42 -2.43
CA ALA A 100 8.66 4.00 -3.60
C ALA A 100 8.22 2.93 -4.61
N ARG A 101 9.05 1.92 -4.87
CA ARG A 101 8.71 0.83 -5.79
C ARG A 101 7.61 -0.07 -5.25
N VAL A 102 7.73 -0.50 -3.99
CA VAL A 102 6.73 -1.39 -3.37
C VAL A 102 5.39 -0.66 -3.23
N SER A 103 5.39 0.62 -2.85
CA SER A 103 4.17 1.43 -2.78
C SER A 103 3.54 1.62 -4.17
N SER A 104 4.33 1.82 -5.23
CA SER A 104 3.80 1.90 -6.60
C SER A 104 3.16 0.58 -7.04
N ILE A 105 3.75 -0.57 -6.70
CA ILE A 105 3.18 -1.89 -6.99
C ILE A 105 1.89 -2.10 -6.20
N ALA A 106 1.85 -1.72 -4.92
CA ALA A 106 0.65 -1.79 -4.11
C ALA A 106 -0.49 -0.93 -4.69
N GLY A 107 -0.18 0.30 -5.13
CA GLY A 107 -1.14 1.18 -5.79
C GLY A 107 -1.67 0.61 -7.11
N LEU A 108 -0.81 0.00 -7.95
CA LEU A 108 -1.25 -0.66 -9.18
C LEU A 108 -2.13 -1.89 -8.88
N LEU A 109 -1.79 -2.66 -7.85
CA LEU A 109 -2.61 -3.80 -7.41
C LEU A 109 -3.99 -3.33 -6.91
N ALA A 110 -4.03 -2.21 -6.18
CA ALA A 110 -5.28 -1.62 -5.70
C ALA A 110 -6.16 -1.11 -6.86
N ILE A 111 -5.56 -0.54 -7.92
CA ILE A 111 -6.29 -0.18 -9.14
C ILE A 111 -6.83 -1.43 -9.83
N GLY A 112 -6.04 -2.49 -9.97
CA GLY A 112 -6.49 -3.75 -10.53
C GLY A 112 -7.69 -4.34 -9.76
N PHE A 113 -7.64 -4.29 -8.44
CA PHE A 113 -8.74 -4.70 -7.58
C PHE A 113 -9.97 -3.81 -7.76
N GLN A 114 -9.78 -2.49 -7.88
CA GLN A 114 -10.88 -1.55 -8.15
C GLN A 114 -11.56 -1.81 -9.49
N ILE A 115 -10.78 -2.12 -10.55
CA ILE A 115 -11.33 -2.47 -11.86
C ILE A 115 -12.16 -3.74 -11.76
N TRP A 116 -11.69 -4.75 -11.03
CA TRP A 116 -12.44 -5.98 -10.80
C TRP A 116 -13.77 -5.72 -10.11
N ILE A 117 -13.76 -4.93 -9.04
CA ILE A 117 -14.99 -4.49 -8.35
C ILE A 117 -15.93 -3.77 -9.31
N ALA A 118 -15.41 -2.84 -10.12
CA ALA A 118 -16.22 -2.07 -11.07
C ALA A 118 -16.91 -2.97 -12.10
N ILE A 119 -16.22 -3.98 -12.61
CA ILE A 119 -16.80 -4.96 -13.54
C ILE A 119 -17.94 -5.74 -12.86
N ASP A 120 -17.72 -6.21 -11.63
CA ASP A 120 -18.72 -6.96 -10.86
C ASP A 120 -19.96 -6.09 -10.55
N VAL A 121 -19.73 -4.81 -10.23
CA VAL A 121 -20.81 -3.81 -10.04
C VAL A 121 -21.63 -3.61 -11.32
N ILE A 122 -20.99 -3.45 -12.47
CA ILE A 122 -21.68 -3.22 -13.75
C ILE A 122 -22.53 -4.43 -14.16
N ILE A 123 -22.00 -5.64 -13.95
CA ILE A 123 -22.68 -6.88 -14.32
C ILE A 123 -23.88 -7.16 -13.41
N ASN A 124 -23.76 -6.90 -12.11
CA ASN A 124 -24.74 -7.32 -11.10
C ASN A 124 -25.58 -6.17 -10.53
N ARG A 125 -25.52 -4.97 -11.11
CA ARG A 125 -26.19 -3.77 -10.58
C ARG A 125 -27.71 -3.91 -10.43
N ASP A 126 -28.33 -4.75 -11.25
CA ASP A 126 -29.78 -4.93 -11.27
C ASP A 126 -30.27 -5.87 -10.14
N PHE A 127 -29.37 -6.66 -9.57
CA PHE A 127 -29.68 -7.67 -8.55
C PHE A 127 -29.07 -7.36 -7.16
N MET A 128 -28.12 -6.44 -7.08
CA MET A 128 -27.36 -6.15 -5.87
C MET A 128 -27.28 -4.65 -5.60
N SER A 129 -27.45 -4.27 -4.33
CA SER A 129 -27.13 -2.93 -3.85
C SER A 129 -25.71 -2.91 -3.32
N PHE A 130 -24.83 -2.09 -3.91
CA PHE A 130 -23.41 -2.05 -3.55
C PHE A 130 -23.12 -1.04 -2.45
N SER A 131 -22.20 -1.41 -1.57
CA SER A 131 -21.78 -0.54 -0.47
C SER A 131 -20.76 0.51 -0.97
N ILE A 132 -20.74 1.68 -0.35
CA ILE A 132 -19.75 2.75 -0.59
C ILE A 132 -18.32 2.29 -0.32
N THR A 133 -18.14 1.23 0.45
CA THR A 133 -16.82 0.61 0.72
C THR A 133 -16.13 0.10 -0.54
N ALA A 134 -16.87 -0.10 -1.63
CA ALA A 134 -16.34 -0.45 -2.95
C ALA A 134 -15.36 0.61 -3.52
N LEU A 135 -15.37 1.84 -3.00
CA LEU A 135 -14.45 2.91 -3.40
C LEU A 135 -13.14 2.94 -2.59
N PHE A 136 -13.03 2.17 -1.51
CA PHE A 136 -11.84 2.17 -0.65
C PHE A 136 -10.54 1.83 -1.37
N PRO A 137 -10.48 0.85 -2.29
CA PRO A 137 -9.26 0.55 -3.02
C PRO A 137 -8.80 1.71 -3.90
N LEU A 138 -9.74 2.51 -4.44
CA LEU A 138 -9.40 3.69 -5.22
C LEU A 138 -8.71 4.76 -4.37
N VAL A 139 -9.25 5.01 -3.18
CA VAL A 139 -8.66 5.97 -2.23
C VAL A 139 -7.30 5.47 -1.76
N ALA A 140 -7.16 4.18 -1.44
CA ALA A 140 -5.89 3.58 -1.06
C ALA A 140 -4.85 3.70 -2.17
N ALA A 141 -5.20 3.41 -3.43
CA ALA A 141 -4.31 3.57 -4.58
C ALA A 141 -3.81 5.02 -4.73
N PHE A 142 -4.69 6.00 -4.55
CA PHE A 142 -4.30 7.41 -4.59
C PHE A 142 -3.28 7.75 -3.49
N LEU A 143 -3.50 7.29 -2.27
CA LEU A 143 -2.58 7.49 -1.14
C LEU A 143 -1.22 6.81 -1.38
N ASP A 144 -1.22 5.61 -1.97
CA ASP A 144 0.00 4.87 -2.33
C ASP A 144 0.85 5.63 -3.36
N PHE A 145 0.22 6.18 -4.41
CA PHE A 145 0.94 6.99 -5.39
C PHE A 145 1.47 8.30 -4.80
N MET A 146 0.73 8.92 -3.89
CA MET A 146 1.21 10.10 -3.15
C MET A 146 2.40 9.75 -2.28
N ALA A 147 2.38 8.62 -1.59
CA ALA A 147 3.50 8.11 -0.79
C ALA A 147 4.72 7.79 -1.68
N ALA A 148 4.51 7.08 -2.79
CA ALA A 148 5.56 6.73 -3.74
C ALA A 148 6.24 7.98 -4.34
N LYS A 149 5.45 8.98 -4.76
CA LYS A 149 5.97 10.25 -5.29
C LYS A 149 6.82 10.97 -4.25
N LYS A 150 6.37 11.05 -3.00
CA LYS A 150 7.13 11.67 -1.91
C LYS A 150 8.43 10.93 -1.63
N SER A 151 8.40 9.60 -1.55
CA SER A 151 9.59 8.76 -1.35
C SER A 151 10.63 8.98 -2.44
N MET A 152 10.20 9.13 -3.70
CA MET A 152 11.09 9.41 -4.83
C MET A 152 11.76 10.78 -4.75
N VAL A 153 11.01 11.82 -4.39
CA VAL A 153 11.54 13.18 -4.20
C VAL A 153 12.58 13.21 -3.09
N ASP A 154 12.33 12.52 -1.99
CA ASP A 154 13.26 12.45 -0.86
C ASP A 154 14.57 11.73 -1.25
N GLU A 155 14.48 10.64 -2.03
CA GLU A 155 15.66 9.94 -2.54
C GLU A 155 16.51 10.83 -3.46
N MET A 156 15.87 11.56 -4.40
CA MET A 156 16.58 12.51 -5.27
C MET A 156 17.28 13.61 -4.47
N THR A 157 16.63 14.14 -3.43
CA THR A 157 17.21 15.16 -2.55
C THR A 157 18.45 14.61 -1.82
N VAL A 158 18.37 13.39 -1.28
CA VAL A 158 19.49 12.74 -0.61
C VAL A 158 20.66 12.50 -1.58
N GLN A 159 20.38 12.07 -2.82
CA GLN A 159 21.39 11.87 -3.85
C GLN A 159 22.07 13.19 -4.26
N ALA A 160 21.30 14.27 -4.43
CA ALA A 160 21.83 15.60 -4.75
C ALA A 160 22.80 16.11 -3.67
N VAL A 161 22.43 15.97 -2.39
CA VAL A 161 23.28 16.36 -1.26
C VAL A 161 24.57 15.52 -1.22
N LYS A 162 24.47 14.21 -1.49
CA LYS A 162 25.65 13.31 -1.54
C LYS A 162 26.62 13.71 -2.65
N SER A 163 26.12 14.02 -3.85
CA SER A 163 26.95 14.40 -5.01
C SER A 163 27.70 15.72 -4.75
N THR A 164 27.02 16.71 -4.19
CA THR A 164 27.63 18.02 -3.82
C THR A 164 28.72 17.84 -2.76
N ARG A 165 28.49 16.99 -1.77
CA ARG A 165 29.48 16.71 -0.73
C ARG A 165 30.71 15.99 -1.29
N LYS A 166 30.52 15.05 -2.22
CA LYS A 166 31.63 14.34 -2.90
C LYS A 166 32.47 15.31 -3.75
N ALA A 167 31.82 16.21 -4.48
CA ALA A 167 32.50 17.24 -5.27
C ALA A 167 33.33 18.20 -4.39
N ARG A 168 32.82 18.60 -3.20
CA ARG A 168 33.54 19.43 -2.24
C ARG A 168 34.77 18.73 -1.62
N LYS A 169 34.71 17.41 -1.43
CA LYS A 169 35.82 16.66 -0.86
C LYS A 169 36.99 16.44 -1.84
N ASN A 170 36.68 16.49 -3.13
CA ASN A 170 37.66 16.31 -4.22
C ASN A 170 38.36 17.63 -4.68
N ARG A 171 37.98 18.77 -4.10
CA ARG A 171 38.69 20.07 -4.20
C ARG A 171 39.56 20.30 -2.99
#